data_0ca90b7108512785d39e9f3266225e26
#
_entry.id   0ca90b7108512785d39e9f3266225e26
#
_cell.length_a   1.000
_cell.length_b   1.000
_cell.length_c   1.000
_cell.angle_alpha   90.00
_cell.angle_beta   90.00
_cell.angle_gamma   90.00
#
_symmetry.space_group_name_H-M   'P 1'
#
loop_
_entity.id
_entity.type
_entity.pdbx_description
1 polymer ?
#
loop_
_entity_poly.entity_id
_entity_poly.type
_entity_poly.pdbx_seq_one_letter_code
_entity_poly.pdbx_strand_id
1 'polypeptide(L)'
;MFGLNLFANIPSFCLLYFLYGLAFFFLGVSIAVKDMKGSELKLADSLWLLAGFGFSHGAHEWLELYLILQGQYISFFEILLVKLITVFVVVLSFIFLLQFGLSLVRPVNSNRTKWLRVLPVILFLVWIIYLWRYGFNMNIQFFEKADLLARITFGFAGGFITAYGLIMYSYEVKNLSPPVSNKLFYAGIAFAFYGVFIGIFPSLSVMPYLTIRVEVLRGITAILIACFIIKALNIFDIETRKKLEEQLRRLAQSDKLASLGHLASGIAHEINNPLTNASLNIQILKNKFENNTSDRETIQKLQAIERNLDRASAIAKELLQFSRKRESEFIPLNINDVITGSLTLLRF
;
A
#
# COMPACT_ATOMS: atom_id res chain seq x y z
N MET A 1 45.94 -15.01 -26.69
CA MET A 1 45.68 -16.07 -25.69
C MET A 1 44.53 -15.67 -24.73
N PHE A 2 43.42 -15.07 -25.24
CA PHE A 2 42.27 -14.58 -24.46
C PHE A 2 40.97 -15.35 -24.73
N GLY A 3 41.03 -16.45 -25.50
CA GLY A 3 39.82 -17.13 -26.00
C GLY A 3 39.38 -18.38 -25.24
N LEU A 4 40.14 -18.92 -24.30
CA LEU A 4 39.92 -20.27 -23.78
C LEU A 4 39.09 -20.38 -22.47
N ASN A 5 38.84 -19.28 -21.76
CA ASN A 5 38.05 -19.33 -20.49
C ASN A 5 36.58 -18.87 -20.60
N LEU A 6 36.15 -18.41 -21.79
CA LEU A 6 34.75 -17.97 -21.97
C LEU A 6 33.76 -19.16 -21.99
N PHE A 7 34.20 -20.32 -22.55
CA PHE A 7 33.34 -21.48 -22.75
C PHE A 7 33.19 -22.39 -21.51
N ALA A 8 34.16 -22.36 -20.58
CA ALA A 8 34.08 -23.19 -19.37
C ALA A 8 32.96 -22.75 -18.38
N ASN A 9 32.41 -21.54 -18.50
CA ASN A 9 31.44 -20.96 -17.59
C ASN A 9 30.06 -20.66 -18.24
N ILE A 10 29.78 -21.14 -19.45
CA ILE A 10 28.51 -20.92 -20.15
C ILE A 10 27.28 -21.29 -19.29
N PRO A 11 27.24 -22.46 -18.61
CA PRO A 11 26.08 -22.82 -17.77
C PRO A 11 25.81 -21.80 -16.64
N SER A 12 26.86 -21.28 -16.01
CA SER A 12 26.76 -20.32 -14.93
C SER A 12 26.24 -18.96 -15.43
N PHE A 13 26.60 -18.56 -16.64
CA PHE A 13 26.11 -17.35 -17.28
C PHE A 13 24.64 -17.45 -17.66
N CYS A 14 24.25 -18.56 -18.26
CA CYS A 14 22.89 -18.79 -18.66
C CYS A 14 21.94 -18.74 -17.43
N LEU A 15 22.36 -19.38 -16.35
CA LEU A 15 21.63 -19.36 -15.09
C LEU A 15 21.52 -17.93 -14.51
N LEU A 16 22.62 -17.16 -14.57
CA LEU A 16 22.64 -15.78 -14.08
C LEU A 16 21.66 -14.88 -14.82
N TYR A 17 21.71 -14.85 -16.16
CA TYR A 17 20.79 -14.05 -16.98
C TYR A 17 19.34 -14.50 -16.83
N PHE A 18 19.11 -15.83 -16.71
CA PHE A 18 17.79 -16.37 -16.46
C PHE A 18 17.22 -15.88 -15.13
N LEU A 19 17.98 -16.02 -14.03
CA LEU A 19 17.54 -15.59 -12.70
C LEU A 19 17.40 -14.07 -12.59
N TYR A 20 18.26 -13.34 -13.27
CA TYR A 20 18.19 -11.87 -13.32
C TYR A 20 16.91 -11.42 -14.02
N GLY A 21 16.61 -11.94 -15.20
CA GLY A 21 15.35 -11.67 -15.92
C GLY A 21 14.14 -12.13 -15.13
N LEU A 22 14.21 -13.31 -14.49
CA LEU A 22 13.13 -13.86 -13.66
C LEU A 22 12.80 -12.96 -12.47
N ALA A 23 13.80 -12.37 -11.80
CA ALA A 23 13.60 -11.49 -10.66
C ALA A 23 12.74 -10.27 -11.04
N PHE A 24 13.03 -9.63 -12.17
CA PHE A 24 12.24 -8.50 -12.65
C PHE A 24 10.88 -8.91 -13.20
N PHE A 25 10.80 -10.02 -13.92
CA PHE A 25 9.54 -10.53 -14.41
C PHE A 25 8.60 -10.87 -13.25
N PHE A 26 9.11 -11.53 -12.20
CA PHE A 26 8.35 -11.84 -11.00
C PHE A 26 7.92 -10.59 -10.23
N LEU A 27 8.75 -9.56 -10.19
CA LEU A 27 8.37 -8.23 -9.68
C LEU A 27 7.17 -7.68 -10.44
N GLY A 28 7.22 -7.71 -11.78
CA GLY A 28 6.12 -7.25 -12.65
C GLY A 28 4.82 -8.00 -12.38
N VAL A 29 4.86 -9.35 -12.32
CA VAL A 29 3.71 -10.19 -12.01
C VAL A 29 3.15 -9.87 -10.62
N SER A 30 4.01 -9.76 -9.61
CA SER A 30 3.58 -9.52 -8.23
C SER A 30 2.84 -8.19 -8.08
N ILE A 31 3.26 -7.17 -8.84
CA ILE A 31 2.57 -5.88 -8.87
C ILE A 31 1.25 -5.99 -9.64
N ALA A 32 1.26 -6.66 -10.82
CA ALA A 32 0.08 -6.76 -11.68
C ALA A 32 -1.10 -7.53 -11.04
N VAL A 33 -0.80 -8.51 -10.19
CA VAL A 33 -1.80 -9.32 -9.48
C VAL A 33 -2.31 -8.64 -8.21
N LYS A 34 -1.60 -7.62 -7.70
CA LYS A 34 -1.98 -6.94 -6.46
C LYS A 34 -3.23 -6.11 -6.65
N ASP A 35 -4.25 -6.34 -5.81
CA ASP A 35 -5.44 -5.49 -5.79
C ASP A 35 -5.10 -4.14 -5.12
N MET A 36 -5.23 -3.07 -5.89
CA MET A 36 -4.97 -1.69 -5.48
C MET A 36 -6.19 -0.79 -5.69
N LYS A 37 -7.36 -1.40 -6.02
CA LYS A 37 -8.58 -0.65 -6.29
C LYS A 37 -9.03 0.12 -5.04
N GLY A 38 -9.32 1.40 -5.21
CA GLY A 38 -9.77 2.26 -4.12
C GLY A 38 -8.69 2.65 -3.11
N SER A 39 -7.43 2.39 -3.41
CA SER A 39 -6.31 2.91 -2.61
C SER A 39 -6.14 4.41 -2.82
N GLU A 40 -5.86 5.15 -1.75
CA GLU A 40 -5.55 6.58 -1.78
C GLU A 40 -4.05 6.86 -1.79
N LEU A 41 -3.24 5.80 -1.78
CA LEU A 41 -1.79 5.92 -1.77
C LEU A 41 -1.27 6.29 -3.16
N LYS A 42 -0.45 7.34 -3.26
CA LYS A 42 0.21 7.77 -4.51
C LYS A 42 0.96 6.62 -5.23
N LEU A 43 1.44 5.66 -4.46
CA LEU A 43 2.15 4.49 -4.98
C LEU A 43 1.25 3.67 -5.91
N ALA A 44 -0.05 3.52 -5.59
CA ALA A 44 -1.01 2.75 -6.40
C ALA A 44 -1.09 3.26 -7.85
N ASP A 45 -1.14 4.59 -8.02
CA ASP A 45 -1.26 5.23 -9.33
C ASP A 45 -0.03 5.03 -10.23
N SER A 46 1.11 4.72 -9.64
CA SER A 46 2.39 4.66 -10.36
C SER A 46 2.98 3.25 -10.49
N LEU A 47 2.50 2.29 -9.71
CA LEU A 47 3.05 0.91 -9.71
C LEU A 47 2.95 0.20 -11.05
N TRP A 48 1.96 0.53 -11.90
CA TRP A 48 1.87 -0.03 -13.24
C TRP A 48 3.12 0.28 -14.09
N LEU A 49 3.77 1.44 -13.88
CA LEU A 49 5.03 1.80 -14.52
C LEU A 49 6.17 0.88 -14.03
N LEU A 50 6.21 0.59 -12.74
CA LEU A 50 7.20 -0.34 -12.18
C LEU A 50 6.95 -1.78 -12.64
N ALA A 51 5.68 -2.18 -12.81
CA ALA A 51 5.34 -3.47 -13.42
C ALA A 51 5.80 -3.52 -14.89
N GLY A 52 5.54 -2.45 -15.65
CA GLY A 52 6.02 -2.29 -17.03
C GLY A 52 7.54 -2.39 -17.14
N PHE A 53 8.27 -1.74 -16.21
CA PHE A 53 9.72 -1.92 -16.08
C PHE A 53 10.08 -3.37 -15.83
N GLY A 54 9.44 -4.03 -14.85
CA GLY A 54 9.73 -5.42 -14.51
C GLY A 54 9.56 -6.38 -15.70
N PHE A 55 8.45 -6.29 -16.41
CA PHE A 55 8.18 -7.13 -17.58
C PHE A 55 9.16 -6.85 -18.73
N SER A 56 9.32 -5.59 -19.10
CA SER A 56 10.17 -5.23 -20.25
C SER A 56 11.64 -5.47 -19.95
N HIS A 57 12.12 -5.20 -18.73
CA HIS A 57 13.51 -5.43 -18.37
C HIS A 57 13.82 -6.93 -18.22
N GLY A 58 12.90 -7.71 -17.64
CA GLY A 58 13.02 -9.17 -17.61
C GLY A 58 13.10 -9.78 -19.01
N ALA A 59 12.25 -9.30 -19.94
CA ALA A 59 12.29 -9.71 -21.34
C ALA A 59 13.63 -9.33 -22.02
N HIS A 60 14.17 -8.13 -21.73
CA HIS A 60 15.49 -7.71 -22.23
C HIS A 60 16.60 -8.68 -21.81
N GLU A 61 16.66 -9.08 -20.54
CA GLU A 61 17.69 -10.02 -20.06
C GLU A 61 17.55 -11.41 -20.71
N TRP A 62 16.33 -11.85 -20.98
CA TRP A 62 16.08 -13.10 -21.71
C TRP A 62 16.39 -13.01 -23.20
N LEU A 63 16.27 -11.86 -23.84
CA LEU A 63 16.73 -11.64 -25.20
C LEU A 63 18.28 -11.68 -25.27
N GLU A 64 18.98 -11.09 -24.32
CA GLU A 64 20.43 -11.23 -24.22
C GLU A 64 20.84 -12.70 -23.97
N LEU A 65 20.12 -13.42 -23.10
CA LEU A 65 20.31 -14.84 -22.90
C LEU A 65 20.10 -15.65 -24.19
N TYR A 66 19.06 -15.31 -24.96
CA TYR A 66 18.81 -15.94 -26.26
C TYR A 66 19.98 -15.76 -27.23
N LEU A 67 20.56 -14.56 -27.32
CA LEU A 67 21.74 -14.31 -28.15
C LEU A 67 22.98 -15.09 -27.67
N ILE A 68 23.17 -15.26 -26.37
CA ILE A 68 24.26 -16.06 -25.80
C ILE A 68 24.11 -17.53 -26.21
N LEU A 69 22.89 -18.08 -26.18
CA LEU A 69 22.60 -19.49 -26.46
C LEU A 69 22.54 -19.80 -27.96
N GLN A 70 21.92 -18.94 -28.74
CA GLN A 70 21.55 -19.20 -30.12
C GLN A 70 22.42 -18.42 -31.15
N GLY A 71 23.19 -17.42 -30.72
CA GLY A 71 23.88 -16.50 -31.62
C GLY A 71 24.86 -17.17 -32.60
N GLN A 72 25.37 -18.39 -32.28
CA GLN A 72 26.21 -19.16 -33.20
C GLN A 72 25.43 -20.00 -34.24
N TYR A 73 24.10 -20.17 -34.04
CA TYR A 73 23.25 -21.02 -34.89
C TYR A 73 22.32 -20.21 -35.80
N ILE A 74 22.14 -18.92 -35.55
CA ILE A 74 21.28 -18.01 -36.31
C ILE A 74 22.08 -17.17 -37.30
N SER A 75 21.39 -16.69 -38.35
CA SER A 75 21.99 -15.84 -39.38
C SER A 75 22.39 -14.47 -38.83
N PHE A 76 23.37 -13.83 -39.52
CA PHE A 76 23.78 -12.47 -39.14
C PHE A 76 22.60 -11.47 -39.15
N PHE A 77 21.66 -11.60 -40.08
CA PHE A 77 20.47 -10.77 -40.14
C PHE A 77 19.58 -10.96 -38.92
N GLU A 78 19.37 -12.20 -38.49
CA GLU A 78 18.60 -12.51 -37.28
C GLU A 78 19.26 -11.97 -36.03
N ILE A 79 20.58 -12.04 -35.92
CA ILE A 79 21.32 -11.41 -34.82
C ILE A 79 21.03 -9.90 -34.77
N LEU A 80 21.09 -9.20 -35.92
CA LEU A 80 20.84 -7.77 -35.98
C LEU A 80 19.39 -7.45 -35.61
N LEU A 81 18.42 -8.26 -36.04
CA LEU A 81 17.02 -8.07 -35.71
C LEU A 81 16.79 -8.23 -34.19
N VAL A 82 17.35 -9.28 -33.59
CA VAL A 82 17.24 -9.50 -32.13
C VAL A 82 17.93 -8.37 -31.37
N LYS A 83 19.10 -7.91 -31.79
CA LYS A 83 19.79 -6.75 -31.18
C LYS A 83 18.96 -5.47 -31.27
N LEU A 84 18.30 -5.21 -32.39
CA LEU A 84 17.38 -4.08 -32.54
C LEU A 84 16.24 -4.15 -31.53
N ILE A 85 15.60 -5.32 -31.40
CA ILE A 85 14.51 -5.54 -30.44
C ILE A 85 15.03 -5.37 -29.01
N THR A 86 16.19 -5.90 -28.68
CA THR A 86 16.82 -5.80 -27.37
C THR A 86 17.06 -4.34 -26.95
N VAL A 87 17.59 -3.52 -27.86
CA VAL A 87 17.81 -2.08 -27.63
C VAL A 87 16.47 -1.35 -27.44
N PHE A 88 15.48 -1.65 -28.27
CA PHE A 88 14.15 -1.06 -28.09
C PHE A 88 13.54 -1.40 -26.73
N VAL A 89 13.59 -2.66 -26.33
CA VAL A 89 13.01 -3.14 -25.06
C VAL A 89 13.74 -2.56 -23.86
N VAL A 90 15.08 -2.42 -23.89
CA VAL A 90 15.82 -1.83 -22.77
C VAL A 90 15.54 -0.34 -22.62
N VAL A 91 15.45 0.42 -23.73
CA VAL A 91 15.08 1.85 -23.68
C VAL A 91 13.68 2.00 -23.09
N LEU A 92 12.72 1.20 -23.57
CA LEU A 92 11.36 1.20 -23.05
C LEU A 92 11.32 0.91 -21.55
N SER A 93 12.09 -0.11 -21.11
CA SER A 93 12.15 -0.48 -19.69
C SER A 93 12.66 0.67 -18.82
N PHE A 94 13.74 1.33 -19.23
CA PHE A 94 14.27 2.45 -18.45
C PHE A 94 13.41 3.71 -18.50
N ILE A 95 12.64 3.92 -19.57
CA ILE A 95 11.62 4.98 -19.62
C ILE A 95 10.52 4.69 -18.57
N PHE A 96 10.05 3.46 -18.44
CA PHE A 96 9.12 3.08 -17.39
C PHE A 96 9.69 3.33 -15.99
N LEU A 97 10.95 2.93 -15.74
CA LEU A 97 11.62 3.15 -14.46
C LEU A 97 11.76 4.64 -14.14
N LEU A 98 12.22 5.44 -15.10
CA LEU A 98 12.38 6.87 -14.96
C LEU A 98 11.03 7.55 -14.65
N GLN A 99 9.99 7.18 -15.40
CA GLN A 99 8.66 7.74 -15.21
C GLN A 99 8.04 7.34 -13.85
N PHE A 100 8.30 6.10 -13.39
CA PHE A 100 7.93 5.65 -12.06
C PHE A 100 8.59 6.52 -10.98
N GLY A 101 9.91 6.69 -11.04
CA GLY A 101 10.65 7.52 -10.09
C GLY A 101 10.14 8.97 -10.08
N LEU A 102 9.94 9.56 -11.26
CA LEU A 102 9.39 10.91 -11.40
C LEU A 102 7.98 11.03 -10.81
N SER A 103 7.15 10.02 -10.92
CA SER A 103 5.78 10.03 -10.35
C SER A 103 5.79 10.10 -8.82
N LEU A 104 6.74 9.44 -8.18
CA LEU A 104 6.90 9.48 -6.72
C LEU A 104 7.43 10.82 -6.21
N VAL A 105 8.34 11.45 -6.95
CA VAL A 105 8.95 12.73 -6.57
C VAL A 105 7.98 13.91 -6.74
N ARG A 106 7.00 13.81 -7.64
CA ARG A 106 6.08 14.92 -7.91
C ARG A 106 5.07 15.11 -6.78
N PRO A 107 5.05 16.27 -6.11
CA PRO A 107 3.86 16.67 -5.36
C PRO A 107 2.73 16.90 -6.39
N VAL A 108 1.57 16.32 -6.16
CA VAL A 108 0.42 16.22 -7.07
C VAL A 108 0.00 17.56 -7.71
N ASN A 109 0.41 18.70 -7.17
CA ASN A 109 -0.09 20.03 -7.59
C ASN A 109 0.96 21.15 -7.67
N SER A 110 2.25 20.87 -7.81
CA SER A 110 3.27 21.94 -7.90
C SER A 110 3.59 22.33 -9.35
N ASN A 111 3.39 23.61 -9.67
CA ASN A 111 3.82 24.19 -10.94
C ASN A 111 5.34 24.09 -11.17
N ARG A 112 6.13 24.01 -10.07
CA ARG A 112 7.59 23.94 -10.13
C ARG A 112 8.13 22.63 -10.73
N THR A 113 7.36 21.56 -10.70
CA THR A 113 7.80 20.22 -11.17
C THR A 113 7.20 19.82 -12.52
N LYS A 114 6.45 20.70 -13.18
CA LYS A 114 5.85 20.41 -14.52
C LYS A 114 6.90 20.08 -15.58
N TRP A 115 8.06 20.72 -15.52
CA TRP A 115 9.17 20.47 -16.45
C TRP A 115 9.73 19.04 -16.36
N LEU A 116 9.63 18.39 -15.20
CA LEU A 116 10.05 16.98 -15.04
C LEU A 116 9.25 16.02 -15.94
N ARG A 117 8.06 16.41 -16.42
CA ARG A 117 7.29 15.61 -17.39
C ARG A 117 7.98 15.50 -18.74
N VAL A 118 8.79 16.50 -19.07
CA VAL A 118 9.49 16.59 -20.36
C VAL A 118 10.86 15.89 -20.28
N LEU A 119 11.38 15.60 -19.09
CA LEU A 119 12.69 14.99 -18.89
C LEU A 119 12.89 13.68 -19.68
N PRO A 120 11.96 12.70 -19.70
CA PRO A 120 12.12 11.49 -20.51
C PRO A 120 12.25 11.80 -22.01
N VAL A 121 11.51 12.79 -22.49
CA VAL A 121 11.56 13.23 -23.91
C VAL A 121 12.90 13.88 -24.21
N ILE A 122 13.39 14.74 -23.33
CA ILE A 122 14.71 15.39 -23.49
C ILE A 122 15.81 14.33 -23.54
N LEU A 123 15.80 13.38 -22.60
CA LEU A 123 16.78 12.30 -22.58
C LEU A 123 16.70 11.43 -23.84
N PHE A 124 15.49 11.17 -24.35
CA PHE A 124 15.30 10.41 -25.59
C PHE A 124 15.87 11.15 -26.80
N LEU A 125 15.65 12.46 -26.89
CA LEU A 125 16.24 13.29 -27.95
C LEU A 125 17.78 13.32 -27.86
N VAL A 126 18.33 13.47 -26.66
CA VAL A 126 19.79 13.41 -26.44
C VAL A 126 20.35 12.07 -26.88
N TRP A 127 19.70 10.98 -26.55
CA TRP A 127 20.10 9.63 -26.95
C TRP A 127 20.06 9.44 -28.45
N ILE A 128 19.00 9.88 -29.14
CA ILE A 128 18.90 9.82 -30.61
C ILE A 128 19.97 10.69 -31.28
N ILE A 129 20.17 11.93 -30.83
CA ILE A 129 21.20 12.84 -31.39
C ILE A 129 22.59 12.22 -31.27
N TYR A 130 22.86 11.56 -30.13
CA TYR A 130 24.15 10.90 -29.92
C TYR A 130 24.34 9.70 -30.85
N LEU A 131 23.29 8.88 -31.07
CA LEU A 131 23.30 7.78 -32.03
C LEU A 131 23.48 8.28 -33.47
N TRP A 132 22.79 9.36 -33.84
CA TRP A 132 22.93 9.97 -35.17
C TRP A 132 24.37 10.44 -35.45
N ARG A 133 25.06 10.99 -34.46
CA ARG A 133 26.45 11.42 -34.55
C ARG A 133 27.42 10.24 -34.76
N TYR A 134 27.09 9.05 -34.32
CA TYR A 134 27.86 7.83 -34.55
C TYR A 134 27.66 7.24 -35.96
N GLY A 135 26.68 7.71 -36.72
CA GLY A 135 26.26 7.16 -38.00
C GLY A 135 25.39 5.91 -37.85
N PHE A 136 24.28 5.85 -38.58
CA PHE A 136 23.35 4.71 -38.59
C PHE A 136 23.91 3.52 -39.38
N ASN A 137 25.10 3.03 -39.04
CA ASN A 137 25.59 1.77 -39.57
C ASN A 137 24.97 0.64 -38.75
N MET A 138 23.93 -0.02 -39.27
CA MET A 138 23.28 -1.15 -38.63
C MET A 138 24.22 -2.36 -38.54
N ASN A 139 25.19 -2.29 -37.63
CA ASN A 139 26.10 -3.36 -37.29
C ASN A 139 26.06 -3.67 -35.80
N ILE A 140 26.63 -4.77 -35.37
CA ILE A 140 26.65 -5.20 -33.97
C ILE A 140 27.22 -4.13 -33.05
N GLN A 141 28.29 -3.44 -33.43
CA GLN A 141 28.92 -2.38 -32.64
C GLN A 141 27.99 -1.17 -32.42
N PHE A 142 27.16 -0.84 -33.40
CA PHE A 142 26.15 0.22 -33.28
C PHE A 142 25.14 -0.13 -32.19
N PHE A 143 24.61 -1.36 -32.19
CA PHE A 143 23.60 -1.78 -31.18
C PHE A 143 24.20 -1.88 -29.79
N GLU A 144 25.46 -2.36 -29.65
CA GLU A 144 26.15 -2.37 -28.34
C GLU A 144 26.36 -0.96 -27.78
N LYS A 145 26.69 0.02 -28.63
CA LYS A 145 26.80 1.42 -28.23
C LYS A 145 25.43 2.02 -27.89
N ALA A 146 24.39 1.70 -28.65
CA ALA A 146 23.03 2.16 -28.38
C ALA A 146 22.52 1.64 -27.03
N ASP A 147 22.77 0.38 -26.70
CA ASP A 147 22.45 -0.23 -25.39
C ASP A 147 23.23 0.46 -24.26
N LEU A 148 24.56 0.61 -24.41
CA LEU A 148 25.39 1.29 -23.42
C LEU A 148 24.91 2.72 -23.15
N LEU A 149 24.62 3.49 -24.19
CA LEU A 149 24.09 4.84 -24.04
C LEU A 149 22.72 4.87 -23.39
N ALA A 150 21.83 3.93 -23.71
CA ALA A 150 20.54 3.82 -23.04
C ALA A 150 20.70 3.56 -21.54
N ARG A 151 21.63 2.71 -21.14
CA ARG A 151 21.95 2.43 -19.74
C ARG A 151 22.47 3.66 -19.00
N ILE A 152 23.37 4.43 -19.63
CA ILE A 152 23.95 5.64 -19.04
C ILE A 152 22.89 6.76 -18.95
N THR A 153 22.10 6.98 -20.00
CA THR A 153 21.15 8.13 -20.06
C THR A 153 19.87 7.86 -19.28
N PHE A 154 19.24 6.72 -19.49
CA PHE A 154 17.94 6.40 -18.88
C PHE A 154 18.08 5.51 -17.65
N GLY A 155 18.93 4.47 -17.71
CA GLY A 155 19.09 3.51 -16.64
C GLY A 155 19.67 4.13 -15.37
N PHE A 156 20.77 4.90 -15.52
CA PHE A 156 21.38 5.64 -14.41
C PHE A 156 20.41 6.67 -13.81
N ALA A 157 19.87 7.56 -14.66
CA ALA A 157 18.93 8.58 -14.19
C ALA A 157 17.67 7.96 -13.57
N GLY A 158 17.09 6.93 -14.21
CA GLY A 158 15.91 6.23 -13.73
C GLY A 158 16.16 5.55 -12.39
N GLY A 159 17.30 4.86 -12.22
CA GLY A 159 17.70 4.22 -10.97
C GLY A 159 17.79 5.20 -9.80
N PHE A 160 18.49 6.33 -9.98
CA PHE A 160 18.67 7.32 -8.93
C PHE A 160 17.39 8.11 -8.61
N ILE A 161 16.61 8.48 -9.61
CA ILE A 161 15.33 9.19 -9.39
C ILE A 161 14.32 8.27 -8.69
N THR A 162 14.28 6.98 -9.09
CA THR A 162 13.46 5.98 -8.40
C THR A 162 13.93 5.75 -6.96
N ALA A 163 15.24 5.65 -6.74
CA ALA A 163 15.81 5.53 -5.40
C ALA A 163 15.39 6.69 -4.50
N TYR A 164 15.58 7.92 -4.98
CA TYR A 164 15.18 9.13 -4.26
C TYR A 164 13.65 9.15 -3.99
N GLY A 165 12.84 8.86 -5.00
CA GLY A 165 11.38 8.81 -4.88
C GLY A 165 10.90 7.81 -3.84
N LEU A 166 11.45 6.58 -3.85
CA LEU A 166 11.10 5.54 -2.88
C LEU A 166 11.55 5.90 -1.45
N ILE A 167 12.75 6.48 -1.29
CA ILE A 167 13.24 6.93 0.01
C ILE A 167 12.34 8.04 0.55
N MET A 168 11.98 9.06 -0.25
CA MET A 168 11.08 10.11 0.19
C MET A 168 9.69 9.55 0.53
N TYR A 169 9.14 8.70 -0.31
CA TYR A 169 7.85 8.08 -0.06
C TYR A 169 7.85 7.18 1.19
N SER A 170 8.97 6.56 1.52
CA SER A 170 9.10 5.76 2.75
C SER A 170 8.80 6.58 4.01
N TYR A 171 9.22 7.84 4.07
CA TYR A 171 8.91 8.74 5.18
C TYR A 171 7.43 9.12 5.23
N GLU A 172 6.76 9.29 4.08
CA GLU A 172 5.33 9.59 4.02
C GLU A 172 4.48 8.46 4.64
N VAL A 173 4.84 7.19 4.37
CA VAL A 173 4.08 6.03 4.86
C VAL A 173 4.52 5.52 6.25
N LYS A 174 5.50 6.15 6.87
CA LYS A 174 6.06 5.70 8.16
C LYS A 174 5.02 5.63 9.28
N ASN A 175 4.12 6.62 9.34
CA ASN A 175 3.06 6.66 10.34
C ASN A 175 1.95 5.62 10.07
N LEU A 176 1.77 5.21 8.83
CA LEU A 176 0.80 4.19 8.44
C LEU A 176 1.31 2.79 8.78
N SER A 177 2.58 2.50 8.43
CA SER A 177 3.22 1.22 8.68
C SER A 177 4.75 1.34 8.70
N PRO A 178 5.40 1.40 9.88
CA PRO A 178 6.86 1.43 9.99
C PRO A 178 7.55 0.24 9.29
N PRO A 179 7.04 -1.01 9.36
CA PRO A 179 7.67 -2.13 8.64
C PRO A 179 7.68 -1.95 7.13
N VAL A 180 6.61 -1.41 6.53
CA VAL A 180 6.55 -1.15 5.08
C VAL A 180 7.45 0.02 4.71
N SER A 181 7.47 1.09 5.51
CA SER A 181 8.40 2.23 5.35
C SER A 181 9.84 1.73 5.20
N ASN A 182 10.31 0.87 6.10
CA ASN A 182 11.65 0.30 6.04
C ASN A 182 11.90 -0.50 4.76
N LYS A 183 10.90 -1.23 4.25
CA LYS A 183 11.05 -1.99 2.98
C LYS A 183 11.18 -1.06 1.79
N LEU A 184 10.40 0.01 1.72
CA LEU A 184 10.51 1.02 0.67
C LEU A 184 11.86 1.75 0.73
N PHE A 185 12.35 2.07 1.92
CA PHE A 185 13.67 2.67 2.11
C PHE A 185 14.78 1.75 1.58
N TYR A 186 14.78 0.46 1.94
CA TYR A 186 15.76 -0.50 1.43
C TYR A 186 15.62 -0.76 -0.07
N ALA A 187 14.40 -0.75 -0.61
CA ALA A 187 14.18 -0.81 -2.05
C ALA A 187 14.82 0.40 -2.76
N GLY A 188 14.68 1.60 -2.18
CA GLY A 188 15.34 2.80 -2.71
C GLY A 188 16.86 2.68 -2.73
N ILE A 189 17.47 2.18 -1.65
CA ILE A 189 18.92 1.91 -1.60
C ILE A 189 19.32 0.89 -2.68
N ALA A 190 18.56 -0.20 -2.82
CA ALA A 190 18.83 -1.22 -3.84
C ALA A 190 18.75 -0.65 -5.27
N PHE A 191 17.79 0.25 -5.56
CA PHE A 191 17.72 0.95 -6.83
C PHE A 191 18.90 1.92 -7.07
N ALA A 192 19.43 2.55 -6.02
CA ALA A 192 20.62 3.39 -6.15
C ALA A 192 21.84 2.54 -6.57
N PHE A 193 22.07 1.41 -5.90
CA PHE A 193 23.14 0.46 -6.30
C PHE A 193 22.92 -0.09 -7.71
N TYR A 194 21.68 -0.45 -8.05
CA TYR A 194 21.33 -0.89 -9.39
C TYR A 194 21.68 0.16 -10.45
N GLY A 195 21.33 1.44 -10.21
CA GLY A 195 21.67 2.56 -11.07
C GLY A 195 23.18 2.72 -11.28
N VAL A 196 23.99 2.57 -10.20
CA VAL A 196 25.47 2.58 -10.28
C VAL A 196 25.98 1.43 -11.18
N PHE A 197 25.51 0.21 -10.95
CA PHE A 197 25.98 -0.95 -11.70
C PHE A 197 25.55 -0.96 -13.17
N ILE A 198 24.44 -0.32 -13.49
CA ILE A 198 23.98 -0.18 -14.87
C ILE A 198 24.66 0.95 -15.60
N GLY A 199 24.81 2.13 -14.96
CA GLY A 199 25.25 3.33 -15.65
C GLY A 199 26.76 3.53 -15.69
N ILE A 200 27.49 3.07 -14.67
CA ILE A 200 28.94 3.32 -14.57
C ILE A 200 29.77 2.16 -15.18
N PHE A 201 29.29 0.94 -15.02
CA PHE A 201 30.06 -0.24 -15.42
C PHE A 201 29.52 -0.82 -16.73
N PRO A 202 30.36 -0.97 -17.77
CA PRO A 202 29.97 -1.66 -19.01
C PRO A 202 29.57 -3.12 -18.74
N SER A 203 28.71 -3.67 -19.59
CA SER A 203 28.40 -5.10 -19.57
C SER A 203 29.66 -5.92 -19.81
N LEU A 204 29.73 -7.11 -19.19
CA LEU A 204 30.86 -8.02 -19.19
C LEU A 204 32.13 -7.49 -18.49
N SER A 205 32.07 -6.35 -17.83
CA SER A 205 33.19 -5.86 -17.02
C SER A 205 33.32 -6.62 -15.70
N VAL A 206 34.55 -6.71 -15.23
CA VAL A 206 34.89 -7.26 -13.92
C VAL A 206 35.18 -6.10 -12.97
N MET A 207 34.58 -6.15 -11.79
CA MET A 207 34.81 -5.12 -10.77
C MET A 207 36.28 -5.14 -10.32
N PRO A 208 36.97 -3.98 -10.37
CA PRO A 208 38.28 -3.85 -9.74
C PRO A 208 38.20 -4.26 -8.27
N TYR A 209 39.16 -5.01 -7.76
CA TYR A 209 39.26 -5.50 -6.38
C TYR A 209 38.37 -6.69 -5.99
N LEU A 210 37.19 -6.88 -6.57
CA LEU A 210 36.24 -7.94 -6.16
C LEU A 210 36.34 -9.18 -7.07
N THR A 211 36.97 -9.07 -8.24
CA THR A 211 37.04 -10.13 -9.29
C THR A 211 35.65 -10.70 -9.68
N ILE A 212 34.58 -10.01 -9.31
CA ILE A 212 33.19 -10.39 -9.59
C ILE A 212 32.72 -9.63 -10.83
N ARG A 213 31.96 -10.29 -11.68
CA ARG A 213 31.33 -9.65 -12.85
C ARG A 213 30.17 -8.75 -12.43
N VAL A 214 30.04 -7.64 -13.13
CA VAL A 214 29.00 -6.63 -12.84
C VAL A 214 27.59 -7.20 -12.98
N GLU A 215 27.36 -8.15 -13.89
CA GLU A 215 26.09 -8.83 -14.08
C GLU A 215 25.62 -9.57 -12.81
N VAL A 216 26.54 -10.14 -12.04
CA VAL A 216 26.21 -10.80 -10.76
C VAL A 216 25.69 -9.77 -9.77
N LEU A 217 26.33 -8.60 -9.69
CA LEU A 217 25.89 -7.53 -8.80
C LEU A 217 24.54 -6.93 -9.23
N ARG A 218 24.32 -6.79 -10.54
CA ARG A 218 23.00 -6.41 -11.11
C ARG A 218 21.93 -7.44 -10.75
N GLY A 219 22.20 -8.73 -10.90
CA GLY A 219 21.28 -9.80 -10.54
C GLY A 219 20.94 -9.82 -9.05
N ILE A 220 21.94 -9.65 -8.18
CA ILE A 220 21.74 -9.56 -6.72
C ILE A 220 20.86 -8.34 -6.39
N THR A 221 21.18 -7.17 -6.94
CA THR A 221 20.36 -5.96 -6.69
C THR A 221 18.95 -6.10 -7.24
N ALA A 222 18.74 -6.76 -8.37
CA ALA A 222 17.41 -7.06 -8.91
C ALA A 222 16.57 -7.94 -7.95
N ILE A 223 17.19 -8.99 -7.40
CA ILE A 223 16.54 -9.85 -6.40
C ILE A 223 16.18 -9.05 -5.14
N LEU A 224 17.08 -8.20 -4.65
CA LEU A 224 16.82 -7.34 -3.49
C LEU A 224 15.68 -6.35 -3.75
N ILE A 225 15.66 -5.69 -4.92
CA ILE A 225 14.59 -4.82 -5.36
C ILE A 225 13.26 -5.57 -5.35
N ALA A 226 13.20 -6.73 -6.01
CA ALA A 226 12.00 -7.54 -6.07
C ALA A 226 11.52 -7.93 -4.66
N CYS A 227 12.41 -8.44 -3.80
CA CYS A 227 12.07 -8.83 -2.44
C CYS A 227 11.54 -7.66 -1.59
N PHE A 228 12.16 -6.50 -1.65
CA PHE A 228 11.73 -5.36 -0.85
C PHE A 228 10.45 -4.74 -1.37
N ILE A 229 10.29 -4.59 -2.69
CA ILE A 229 9.04 -4.06 -3.28
C ILE A 229 7.87 -5.01 -3.02
N ILE A 230 8.01 -6.31 -3.26
CA ILE A 230 6.94 -7.29 -3.01
C ILE A 230 6.49 -7.27 -1.55
N LYS A 231 7.44 -7.19 -0.60
CA LYS A 231 7.10 -7.03 0.82
C LYS A 231 6.45 -5.68 1.12
N ALA A 232 6.79 -4.62 0.39
CA ALA A 232 6.18 -3.31 0.55
C ALA A 232 4.74 -3.26 0.03
N LEU A 233 4.35 -4.11 -0.94
CA LEU A 233 2.96 -4.19 -1.44
C LEU A 233 1.93 -4.55 -0.35
N ASN A 234 2.36 -5.08 0.80
CA ASN A 234 1.49 -5.30 1.96
C ASN A 234 0.86 -4.02 2.50
N ILE A 235 1.34 -2.83 2.09
CA ILE A 235 0.74 -1.54 2.47
C ILE A 235 -0.74 -1.47 2.06
N PHE A 236 -1.08 -2.03 0.90
CA PHE A 236 -2.45 -2.04 0.39
C PHE A 236 -3.38 -2.91 1.24
N ASP A 237 -2.90 -4.04 1.75
CA ASP A 237 -3.67 -4.89 2.66
C ASP A 237 -3.92 -4.18 4.00
N ILE A 238 -2.92 -3.45 4.50
CA ILE A 238 -3.03 -2.66 5.74
C ILE A 238 -4.03 -1.53 5.55
N GLU A 239 -3.97 -0.81 4.43
CA GLU A 239 -4.92 0.26 4.11
C GLU A 239 -6.35 -0.27 4.02
N THR A 240 -6.56 -1.37 3.30
CA THR A 240 -7.88 -2.01 3.13
C THR A 240 -8.45 -2.47 4.47
N ARG A 241 -7.63 -3.10 5.31
CA ARG A 241 -8.06 -3.52 6.66
C ARG A 241 -8.47 -2.34 7.52
N LYS A 242 -7.70 -1.25 7.53
CA LYS A 242 -8.05 -0.04 8.28
C LYS A 242 -9.38 0.57 7.80
N LYS A 243 -9.56 0.70 6.48
CA LYS A 243 -10.82 1.18 5.90
C LYS A 243 -12.01 0.30 6.28
N LEU A 244 -11.84 -1.02 6.23
CA LEU A 244 -12.87 -1.98 6.63
C LEU A 244 -13.22 -1.87 8.13
N GLU A 245 -12.21 -1.78 9.00
CA GLU A 245 -12.41 -1.58 10.44
C GLU A 245 -13.18 -0.29 10.74
N GLU A 246 -12.85 0.80 10.06
CA GLU A 246 -13.59 2.06 10.21
C GLU A 246 -15.04 1.95 9.74
N GLN A 247 -15.29 1.27 8.61
CA GLN A 247 -16.64 1.02 8.12
C GLN A 247 -17.46 0.18 9.09
N LEU A 248 -16.89 -0.91 9.61
CA LEU A 248 -17.53 -1.76 10.61
C LEU A 248 -17.87 -0.99 11.89
N ARG A 249 -16.98 -0.12 12.36
CA ARG A 249 -17.25 0.76 13.52
C ARG A 249 -18.41 1.71 13.25
N ARG A 250 -18.46 2.31 12.06
CA ARG A 250 -19.57 3.21 11.67
C ARG A 250 -20.91 2.45 11.58
N LEU A 251 -20.91 1.26 10.99
CA LEU A 251 -22.09 0.40 10.91
C LEU A 251 -22.59 0.02 12.32
N ALA A 252 -21.70 -0.47 13.18
CA ALA A 252 -22.07 -0.82 14.56
C ALA A 252 -22.64 0.37 15.34
N GLN A 253 -22.10 1.58 15.11
CA GLN A 253 -22.67 2.79 15.73
C GLN A 253 -24.03 3.15 15.15
N SER A 254 -24.24 3.01 13.84
CA SER A 254 -25.53 3.24 13.18
C SER A 254 -26.59 2.27 13.66
N ASP A 255 -26.26 0.97 13.75
CA ASP A 255 -27.16 -0.07 14.25
C ASP A 255 -27.56 0.18 15.71
N LYS A 256 -26.61 0.63 16.53
CA LYS A 256 -26.87 1.02 17.91
C LYS A 256 -27.84 2.20 18.00
N LEU A 257 -27.67 3.21 17.15
CA LEU A 257 -28.58 4.37 17.09
C LEU A 257 -29.95 4.00 16.55
N ALA A 258 -30.03 3.12 15.55
CA ALA A 258 -31.29 2.61 15.02
C ALA A 258 -32.05 1.80 16.06
N SER A 259 -31.36 0.93 16.81
CA SER A 259 -31.95 0.18 17.93
C SER A 259 -32.47 1.09 19.02
N LEU A 260 -31.73 2.16 19.37
CA LEU A 260 -32.19 3.20 20.28
C LEU A 260 -33.47 3.93 19.76
N GLY A 261 -33.49 4.24 18.46
CA GLY A 261 -34.67 4.87 17.83
C GLY A 261 -35.90 3.98 17.89
N HIS A 262 -35.78 2.70 17.65
CA HIS A 262 -36.86 1.72 17.77
C HIS A 262 -37.36 1.57 19.23
N LEU A 263 -36.44 1.56 20.18
CA LEU A 263 -36.78 1.45 21.61
C LEU A 263 -37.28 2.78 22.21
N ALA A 264 -37.00 3.94 21.59
CA ALA A 264 -37.31 5.25 22.13
C ALA A 264 -38.82 5.42 22.42
N SER A 265 -39.72 4.87 21.59
CA SER A 265 -41.16 4.91 21.81
C SER A 265 -41.59 4.10 23.04
N GLY A 266 -41.04 2.87 23.21
CA GLY A 266 -41.33 2.03 24.37
C GLY A 266 -40.80 2.63 25.67
N ILE A 267 -39.56 3.13 25.63
CA ILE A 267 -38.91 3.74 26.80
C ILE A 267 -39.61 5.04 27.20
N ALA A 268 -40.03 5.86 26.25
CA ALA A 268 -40.82 7.05 26.54
C ALA A 268 -42.13 6.69 27.27
N HIS A 269 -42.76 5.60 26.85
CA HIS A 269 -43.97 5.08 27.54
C HIS A 269 -43.64 4.61 28.96
N GLU A 270 -42.57 3.87 29.15
CA GLU A 270 -42.13 3.36 30.46
C GLU A 270 -41.67 4.45 31.43
N ILE A 271 -41.09 5.54 30.93
CA ILE A 271 -40.76 6.73 31.75
C ILE A 271 -41.99 7.55 32.05
N ASN A 272 -42.87 7.74 31.08
CA ASN A 272 -44.08 8.54 31.28
C ASN A 272 -45.07 7.91 32.29
N ASN A 273 -45.16 6.59 32.37
CA ASN A 273 -46.03 5.88 33.31
C ASN A 273 -45.75 6.25 34.78
N PRO A 274 -44.51 6.09 35.33
CA PRO A 274 -44.21 6.46 36.71
C PRO A 274 -44.34 7.97 36.94
N LEU A 275 -44.02 8.82 35.95
CA LEU A 275 -44.18 10.27 36.05
C LEU A 275 -45.65 10.67 36.13
N THR A 276 -46.53 10.05 35.32
CA THR A 276 -47.98 10.28 35.35
C THR A 276 -48.55 9.86 36.70
N ASN A 277 -48.15 8.70 37.24
CA ASN A 277 -48.57 8.24 38.57
C ASN A 277 -48.06 9.15 39.68
N ALA A 278 -46.86 9.67 39.60
CA ALA A 278 -46.33 10.65 40.54
C ALA A 278 -47.13 11.95 40.49
N SER A 279 -47.43 12.46 39.29
CA SER A 279 -48.24 13.66 39.06
C SER A 279 -49.66 13.50 39.65
N LEU A 280 -50.29 12.35 39.38
CA LEU A 280 -51.63 12.07 39.95
C LEU A 280 -51.64 12.06 41.48
N ASN A 281 -50.65 11.42 42.10
CA ASN A 281 -50.51 11.39 43.55
C ASN A 281 -50.29 12.81 44.14
N ILE A 282 -49.53 13.64 43.46
CA ILE A 282 -49.32 15.05 43.83
C ILE A 282 -50.68 15.80 43.80
N GLN A 283 -51.47 15.62 42.74
CA GLN A 283 -52.77 16.26 42.60
C GLN A 283 -53.74 15.84 43.71
N ILE A 284 -53.80 14.55 44.03
CA ILE A 284 -54.60 14.03 45.10
C ILE A 284 -54.17 14.62 46.46
N LEU A 285 -52.87 14.72 46.72
CA LEU A 285 -52.33 15.34 47.92
C LEU A 285 -52.70 16.82 47.98
N LYS A 286 -52.59 17.57 46.89
CA LYS A 286 -52.97 18.97 46.82
C LYS A 286 -54.47 19.18 47.20
N ASN A 287 -55.35 18.36 46.61
CA ASN A 287 -56.79 18.41 46.92
C ASN A 287 -57.10 18.04 48.37
N LYS A 288 -56.29 17.12 48.99
CA LYS A 288 -56.52 16.77 50.42
C LYS A 288 -55.99 17.82 51.37
N PHE A 289 -54.88 18.48 51.06
CA PHE A 289 -54.39 19.60 51.84
C PHE A 289 -55.40 20.80 51.83
N GLU A 290 -56.07 21.00 50.70
CA GLU A 290 -57.12 22.01 50.58
C GLU A 290 -58.38 21.67 51.43
N ASN A 291 -58.61 20.34 51.73
CA ASN A 291 -59.76 19.83 52.44
C ASN A 291 -59.46 19.36 53.89
N ASN A 292 -58.30 19.65 54.48
CA ASN A 292 -57.91 19.43 55.89
C ASN A 292 -58.01 18.00 56.42
N THR A 293 -57.58 16.99 55.69
CA THR A 293 -57.66 15.56 56.08
C THR A 293 -56.31 14.84 56.25
N SER A 294 -56.13 14.19 57.39
CA SER A 294 -55.29 13.09 57.92
C SER A 294 -53.88 12.85 57.38
N ASP A 295 -52.85 12.91 58.26
CA ASP A 295 -51.36 12.71 58.03
C ASP A 295 -50.93 11.40 57.43
N ARG A 296 -51.58 10.26 57.73
CA ARG A 296 -51.08 8.90 57.35
C ARG A 296 -51.22 8.64 55.84
N GLU A 297 -52.36 9.07 55.26
CA GLU A 297 -52.53 8.85 53.79
C GLU A 297 -51.66 9.79 52.96
N THR A 298 -51.33 10.94 53.47
CA THR A 298 -50.38 11.89 52.88
C THR A 298 -48.99 11.30 52.79
N ILE A 299 -48.48 10.63 53.87
CA ILE A 299 -47.20 9.97 53.88
C ILE A 299 -47.16 8.81 52.88
N GLN A 300 -48.23 8.00 52.75
CA GLN A 300 -48.30 6.91 51.79
C GLN A 300 -48.23 7.41 50.33
N LYS A 301 -48.86 8.52 50.00
CA LYS A 301 -48.82 9.12 48.66
C LYS A 301 -47.48 9.74 48.35
N LEU A 302 -46.83 10.40 49.29
CA LEU A 302 -45.46 10.89 49.14
C LEU A 302 -44.46 9.75 48.85
N GLN A 303 -44.56 8.65 49.60
CA GLN A 303 -43.75 7.46 49.35
C GLN A 303 -43.99 6.80 47.98
N ALA A 304 -45.25 6.87 47.48
CA ALA A 304 -45.60 6.40 46.14
C ALA A 304 -44.99 7.30 45.05
N ILE A 305 -44.98 8.61 45.25
CA ILE A 305 -44.31 9.57 44.35
C ILE A 305 -42.83 9.31 44.28
N GLU A 306 -42.17 9.16 45.44
CA GLU A 306 -40.75 8.90 45.56
C GLU A 306 -40.34 7.62 44.77
N ARG A 307 -41.08 6.52 45.01
CA ARG A 307 -40.83 5.24 44.26
C ARG A 307 -41.01 5.40 42.75
N ASN A 308 -41.99 6.17 42.29
CA ASN A 308 -42.18 6.38 40.85
C ASN A 308 -41.11 7.28 40.22
N LEU A 309 -40.61 8.29 40.95
CA LEU A 309 -39.47 9.09 40.52
C LEU A 309 -38.18 8.28 40.44
N ASP A 310 -37.92 7.43 41.45
CA ASP A 310 -36.77 6.54 41.48
C ASP A 310 -36.82 5.57 40.29
N ARG A 311 -37.98 5.01 39.98
CA ARG A 311 -38.16 4.12 38.83
C ARG A 311 -37.92 4.84 37.51
N ALA A 312 -38.46 6.03 37.31
CA ALA A 312 -38.21 6.83 36.11
C ALA A 312 -36.71 7.19 35.95
N SER A 313 -36.08 7.54 37.08
CA SER A 313 -34.63 7.84 37.12
C SER A 313 -33.77 6.61 36.77
N ALA A 314 -34.12 5.42 37.25
CA ALA A 314 -33.44 4.18 36.92
C ALA A 314 -33.52 3.86 35.42
N ILE A 315 -34.71 3.95 34.81
CA ILE A 315 -34.90 3.73 33.37
C ILE A 315 -34.09 4.74 32.55
N ALA A 316 -34.11 6.03 32.93
CA ALA A 316 -33.30 7.04 32.24
C ALA A 316 -31.81 6.79 32.35
N LYS A 317 -31.31 6.30 33.50
CA LYS A 317 -29.91 5.97 33.72
C LYS A 317 -29.46 4.74 32.89
N GLU A 318 -30.30 3.72 32.76
CA GLU A 318 -30.01 2.55 31.91
C GLU A 318 -29.94 2.95 30.43
N LEU A 319 -30.85 3.80 29.96
CA LEU A 319 -30.81 4.33 28.59
C LEU A 319 -29.54 5.11 28.33
N LEU A 320 -29.13 5.96 29.27
CA LEU A 320 -27.87 6.71 29.17
C LEU A 320 -26.65 5.78 29.14
N GLN A 321 -26.65 4.70 29.91
CA GLN A 321 -25.57 3.70 29.89
C GLN A 321 -25.51 2.98 28.55
N PHE A 322 -26.63 2.60 27.95
CA PHE A 322 -26.70 1.97 26.64
C PHE A 322 -26.23 2.92 25.53
N SER A 323 -26.54 4.22 25.63
CA SER A 323 -26.12 5.26 24.69
C SER A 323 -24.62 5.58 24.72
N ARG A 324 -23.98 5.46 25.90
CA ARG A 324 -22.55 5.81 26.04
C ARG A 324 -21.64 4.89 25.25
N LYS A 325 -20.67 5.50 24.56
CA LYS A 325 -19.54 4.82 23.93
C LYS A 325 -18.64 4.27 25.04
N ARG A 326 -18.81 2.98 25.39
CA ARG A 326 -17.82 2.29 26.24
C ARG A 326 -16.76 1.70 25.33
N GLU A 327 -15.49 1.97 25.63
CA GLU A 327 -14.40 1.12 25.17
C GLU A 327 -14.60 -0.25 25.82
N SER A 328 -14.60 -1.30 25.00
CA SER A 328 -14.80 -2.68 25.49
C SER A 328 -13.53 -3.09 26.26
N GLU A 329 -13.57 -3.05 27.57
CA GLU A 329 -12.56 -3.73 28.41
C GLU A 329 -12.96 -5.19 28.54
N PHE A 330 -12.06 -6.08 28.14
CA PHE A 330 -12.20 -7.51 28.39
C PHE A 330 -11.80 -7.78 29.83
N ILE A 331 -12.80 -8.02 30.68
CA ILE A 331 -12.61 -8.45 32.07
C ILE A 331 -13.10 -9.88 32.23
N PRO A 332 -12.43 -10.72 33.08
CA PRO A 332 -12.95 -12.05 33.42
C PRO A 332 -14.29 -11.89 34.11
N LEU A 333 -15.32 -12.51 33.57
CA LEU A 333 -16.71 -12.45 34.09
C LEU A 333 -17.20 -13.87 34.38
N ASN A 334 -17.88 -14.03 35.52
CA ASN A 334 -18.62 -15.24 35.78
C ASN A 334 -19.94 -15.24 34.97
N ILE A 335 -20.08 -16.22 34.08
CA ILE A 335 -21.23 -16.34 33.19
C ILE A 335 -22.56 -16.46 33.96
N ASN A 336 -22.55 -17.09 35.13
CA ASN A 336 -23.74 -17.28 36.00
C ASN A 336 -24.26 -15.91 36.51
N ASP A 337 -23.36 -14.99 36.84
CA ASP A 337 -23.73 -13.64 37.29
C ASP A 337 -24.38 -12.83 36.17
N VAL A 338 -23.88 -12.99 34.94
CA VAL A 338 -24.47 -12.37 33.77
C VAL A 338 -25.87 -12.89 33.47
N ILE A 339 -26.03 -14.23 33.53
CA ILE A 339 -27.34 -14.86 33.31
C ILE A 339 -28.34 -14.45 34.39
N THR A 340 -27.94 -14.45 35.65
CA THR A 340 -28.80 -14.07 36.78
C THR A 340 -29.23 -12.60 36.67
N GLY A 341 -28.31 -11.70 36.31
CA GLY A 341 -28.60 -10.29 36.05
C GLY A 341 -29.57 -10.12 34.89
N SER A 342 -29.38 -10.83 33.77
CA SER A 342 -30.27 -10.79 32.61
C SER A 342 -31.67 -11.32 32.92
N LEU A 343 -31.81 -12.40 33.70
CA LEU A 343 -33.11 -12.94 34.13
C LEU A 343 -33.84 -11.99 35.07
N THR A 344 -33.11 -11.20 35.86
CA THR A 344 -33.71 -10.22 36.76
C THR A 344 -34.35 -9.07 35.96
N LEU A 345 -33.74 -8.68 34.81
CA LEU A 345 -34.26 -7.69 33.89
C LEU A 345 -35.49 -8.17 33.12
N LEU A 346 -35.67 -9.48 32.91
CA LEU A 346 -36.81 -10.07 32.21
C LEU A 346 -38.02 -10.35 33.12
N ARG A 347 -37.91 -10.15 34.45
CA ARG A 347 -38.98 -10.37 35.43
C ARG A 347 -39.88 -9.14 35.69
N PHE A 348 -39.82 -8.15 34.79
CA PHE A 348 -40.67 -6.97 34.82
C PHE A 348 -41.67 -6.96 33.66
#